data_f6acfb3c56b6bad2dbe1de888aef7530
#
_entry.id   f6acfb3c56b6bad2dbe1de888aef7530
#
_cell.length_a   1.000
_cell.length_b   1.000
_cell.length_c   1.000
_cell.angle_alpha   90.00
_cell.angle_beta   90.00
_cell.angle_gamma   90.00
#
_symmetry.space_group_name_H-M   'P 1'
#
loop_
_entity.id
_entity.type
_entity.pdbx_description
1 polymer ?
#
loop_
_entity_poly.entity_id
_entity_poly.type
_entity_poly.pdbx_seq_one_letter_code
_entity_poly.pdbx_strand_id
1 'polypeptide(L)'
;VSGGGGSDDTANETGSTASSESSQAESSEESSAEAQEETTEATEVEETQTAEEETPVSEDCPTAGDARDDLLNGVMFYEEAVTRCIADGIDWGERCDEETGLLKLPTSNPPACFAPFEGGNGGATARGVTEDSINIVYWRWQENDFILKYITGPIANDDTNADAEASLRGMLEYYETYYETYGRSVNLIFYEGTGLISDEVSARADAVKIAEEYDPFMVWNGPTLTNAFEDELVSRGIACLSCGPSQDIEYYRENDPLAWAFGMSAVQANLIASEYVGKQLAGRNAVYAGDPDYQNQPRVFGRLWIESGEASVQNEGDFEDNL
;
A
#
# COMPACT_ATOMS: atom_id res chain seq x y z
N VAL A 1 -49.03 -28.18 24.93
CA VAL A 1 -50.07 -28.73 24.06
C VAL A 1 -49.39 -28.93 22.71
N SER A 2 -48.74 -30.09 22.49
CA SER A 2 -49.32 -31.28 21.95
C SER A 2 -49.58 -31.21 20.45
N GLY A 3 -48.85 -31.93 19.70
CA GLY A 3 -49.00 -32.96 18.72
C GLY A 3 -48.19 -32.59 17.44
N GLY A 4 -47.33 -33.39 16.80
CA GLY A 4 -47.36 -34.85 16.74
C GLY A 4 -47.58 -35.28 15.29
N GLY A 5 -46.66 -36.10 14.75
CA GLY A 5 -46.80 -36.87 13.52
C GLY A 5 -45.91 -36.35 12.38
N GLY A 6 -44.96 -37.03 11.77
CA GLY A 6 -44.71 -38.48 11.66
C GLY A 6 -44.80 -38.92 10.22
N SER A 7 -43.79 -39.67 9.77
CA SER A 7 -43.72 -40.57 8.62
C SER A 7 -43.08 -39.98 7.34
N ASP A 8 -41.92 -40.39 6.99
CA ASP A 8 -41.40 -41.62 6.39
C ASP A 8 -41.52 -41.70 4.86
N ASP A 9 -40.36 -42.14 4.34
CA ASP A 9 -40.10 -42.91 3.09
C ASP A 9 -39.83 -42.09 1.80
N THR A 10 -38.82 -42.28 1.06
CA THR A 10 -38.03 -43.44 0.64
C THR A 10 -36.86 -42.95 -0.24
N ALA A 11 -35.78 -43.68 -0.19
CA ALA A 11 -34.61 -43.61 -1.03
C ALA A 11 -34.93 -43.77 -2.52
N ASN A 12 -34.14 -43.13 -3.36
CA ASN A 12 -33.72 -43.77 -4.59
C ASN A 12 -32.32 -43.30 -5.00
N GLU A 13 -31.37 -44.23 -4.94
CA GLU A 13 -30.06 -44.18 -5.58
C GLU A 13 -30.23 -44.27 -7.10
N THR A 14 -29.52 -43.48 -7.85
CA THR A 14 -28.92 -43.92 -9.11
C THR A 14 -27.66 -43.15 -9.36
N GLY A 15 -26.55 -43.91 -9.29
CA GLY A 15 -25.25 -43.47 -9.71
C GLY A 15 -25.14 -43.36 -11.25
N SER A 16 -24.29 -42.47 -11.68
CA SER A 16 -23.67 -42.56 -13.02
C SER A 16 -22.26 -42.02 -12.95
N THR A 17 -21.37 -42.94 -12.99
CA THR A 17 -19.95 -42.78 -13.31
C THR A 17 -19.82 -42.43 -14.80
N ALA A 18 -19.05 -41.42 -15.14
CA ALA A 18 -18.45 -41.31 -16.47
C ALA A 18 -17.06 -40.67 -16.39
N SER A 19 -16.18 -41.45 -16.86
CA SER A 19 -14.74 -41.39 -16.93
C SER A 19 -14.17 -40.21 -17.68
N SER A 20 -12.97 -39.86 -17.21
CA SER A 20 -11.93 -39.08 -17.89
C SER A 20 -11.56 -39.67 -19.24
N GLU A 21 -11.38 -38.87 -20.26
CA GLU A 21 -10.45 -39.13 -21.35
C GLU A 21 -9.70 -37.83 -21.71
N SER A 22 -8.39 -37.97 -21.58
CA SER A 22 -7.37 -37.09 -22.12
C SER A 22 -7.24 -37.27 -23.60
N SER A 23 -7.11 -36.25 -24.39
CA SER A 23 -6.49 -36.33 -25.70
C SER A 23 -5.52 -35.18 -25.93
N GLN A 24 -4.26 -35.55 -25.99
CA GLN A 24 -3.18 -34.81 -26.68
C GLN A 24 -3.41 -34.89 -28.19
N ALA A 25 -3.11 -33.80 -28.88
CA ALA A 25 -2.65 -33.80 -30.29
C ALA A 25 -1.96 -32.43 -30.48
N GLU A 26 -0.69 -32.42 -30.61
CA GLU A 26 0.26 -32.43 -31.73
C GLU A 26 -0.02 -31.37 -32.81
N SER A 27 1.01 -30.52 -32.89
CA SER A 27 1.63 -29.75 -33.97
C SER A 27 1.18 -29.95 -35.42
N SER A 28 1.11 -28.85 -36.18
CA SER A 28 1.73 -28.65 -37.51
C SER A 28 1.48 -27.21 -37.99
N GLU A 29 2.55 -26.44 -38.19
CA GLU A 29 3.18 -26.07 -39.47
C GLU A 29 2.49 -24.97 -40.28
N GLU A 30 3.27 -23.90 -40.40
CA GLU A 30 3.56 -23.02 -41.53
C GLU A 30 2.42 -22.61 -42.49
N SER A 31 2.23 -21.30 -42.57
CA SER A 31 1.96 -20.64 -43.84
C SER A 31 2.53 -19.21 -43.85
N SER A 32 3.52 -19.07 -44.70
CA SER A 32 4.12 -17.82 -45.16
C SER A 32 3.06 -16.98 -45.90
N ALA A 33 3.03 -15.69 -45.57
CA ALA A 33 2.45 -14.69 -46.47
C ALA A 33 3.36 -13.47 -46.50
N GLU A 34 3.71 -13.12 -47.67
CA GLU A 34 4.67 -12.13 -48.15
C GLU A 34 4.41 -10.71 -47.58
N ALA A 35 5.52 -10.10 -47.20
CA ALA A 35 5.60 -8.69 -46.86
C ALA A 35 5.62 -7.85 -48.15
N GLN A 36 4.75 -6.83 -48.23
CA GLN A 36 4.93 -5.70 -49.12
C GLN A 36 5.86 -4.70 -48.45
N GLU A 37 6.98 -4.46 -49.11
CA GLU A 37 7.90 -3.36 -48.84
C GLU A 37 7.20 -2.03 -49.14
N GLU A 38 6.99 -1.23 -48.10
CA GLU A 38 6.75 0.20 -48.23
C GLU A 38 8.00 0.93 -47.76
N THR A 39 8.75 1.42 -48.74
CA THR A 39 9.91 2.27 -48.57
C THR A 39 9.48 3.61 -47.98
N THR A 40 9.76 3.83 -46.73
CA THR A 40 9.75 5.17 -46.14
C THR A 40 11.19 5.65 -45.99
N GLU A 41 11.45 6.78 -46.62
CA GLU A 41 12.69 7.55 -46.57
C GLU A 41 13.15 7.77 -45.12
N ALA A 42 14.36 7.31 -44.84
CA ALA A 42 15.08 7.65 -43.63
C ALA A 42 15.42 9.14 -43.64
N THR A 43 14.73 9.93 -42.84
CA THR A 43 15.20 11.24 -42.47
C THR A 43 16.34 11.03 -41.46
N GLU A 44 17.54 11.38 -41.88
CA GLU A 44 18.73 11.48 -41.04
C GLU A 44 18.40 12.45 -39.89
N VAL A 45 18.18 11.93 -38.69
CA VAL A 45 18.15 12.75 -37.48
C VAL A 45 19.62 12.91 -37.06
N GLU A 46 20.13 14.10 -37.29
CA GLU A 46 21.40 14.59 -36.77
C GLU A 46 21.41 14.37 -35.26
N GLU A 47 22.27 13.48 -34.79
CA GLU A 47 22.59 13.32 -33.37
C GLU A 47 23.21 14.65 -32.89
N THR A 48 22.37 15.51 -32.38
CA THR A 48 22.84 16.61 -31.54
C THR A 48 23.35 16.00 -30.25
N GLN A 49 24.66 15.86 -30.15
CA GLN A 49 25.32 15.66 -28.87
C GLN A 49 24.88 16.82 -27.97
N THR A 50 23.97 16.53 -27.07
CA THR A 50 23.74 17.38 -25.90
C THR A 50 25.05 17.35 -25.11
N ALA A 51 25.82 18.44 -25.22
CA ALA A 51 26.85 18.73 -24.27
C ALA A 51 26.23 18.67 -22.88
N GLU A 52 26.79 17.86 -21.99
CA GLU A 52 26.53 17.93 -20.57
C GLU A 52 26.72 19.39 -20.19
N GLU A 53 25.64 20.06 -19.88
CA GLU A 53 25.61 21.38 -19.33
C GLU A 53 26.16 21.24 -17.91
N GLU A 54 27.49 21.45 -17.77
CA GLU A 54 28.10 21.65 -16.46
C GLU A 54 27.32 22.79 -15.81
N THR A 55 26.56 22.44 -14.79
CA THR A 55 25.85 23.43 -13.96
C THR A 55 26.90 24.44 -13.49
N PRO A 56 26.75 25.75 -13.76
CA PRO A 56 27.72 26.72 -13.34
C PRO A 56 27.77 26.71 -11.81
N VAL A 57 28.92 26.33 -11.26
CA VAL A 57 29.24 26.52 -9.85
C VAL A 57 29.10 28.02 -9.61
N SER A 58 28.11 28.43 -8.84
CA SER A 58 27.87 29.82 -8.49
C SER A 58 29.10 30.37 -7.77
N GLU A 59 29.70 31.45 -8.30
CA GLU A 59 30.83 32.14 -7.67
C GLU A 59 30.48 32.82 -6.33
N ASP A 60 29.20 32.77 -5.90
CA ASP A 60 28.71 33.30 -4.62
C ASP A 60 28.33 32.17 -3.66
N CYS A 61 29.31 31.40 -3.21
CA CYS A 61 29.12 30.54 -2.06
C CYS A 61 28.98 31.40 -0.79
N PRO A 62 27.86 31.34 -0.06
CA PRO A 62 27.82 31.95 1.26
C PRO A 62 28.90 31.31 2.12
N THR A 63 29.66 32.11 2.87
CA THR A 63 30.69 31.62 3.78
C THR A 63 30.17 30.51 4.65
N ALA A 64 30.89 29.40 4.66
CA ALA A 64 30.54 28.21 5.46
C ALA A 64 30.52 28.55 6.97
N GLY A 65 29.45 29.07 7.43
CA GLY A 65 29.15 29.35 8.84
C GLY A 65 27.74 28.95 9.09
N ASP A 66 27.51 28.04 10.02
CA ASP A 66 26.22 27.72 10.63
C ASP A 66 25.17 27.05 9.72
N ALA A 67 25.63 26.23 8.77
CA ALA A 67 24.77 25.62 7.75
C ALA A 67 23.70 24.65 8.26
N ARG A 68 23.74 24.22 9.52
CA ARG A 68 22.75 23.29 10.10
C ARG A 68 21.81 23.91 11.14
N ASP A 69 22.18 25.03 11.74
CA ASP A 69 21.40 25.62 12.84
C ASP A 69 20.07 26.26 12.39
N ASP A 70 19.95 26.57 11.10
CA ASP A 70 18.75 27.16 10.49
C ASP A 70 17.87 26.16 9.75
N LEU A 71 18.23 24.86 9.73
CA LEU A 71 17.47 23.84 9.04
C LEU A 71 16.23 23.43 9.83
N LEU A 72 15.13 23.35 9.11
CA LEU A 72 13.91 22.74 9.65
C LEU A 72 14.19 21.27 9.97
N ASN A 73 14.08 20.89 11.25
CA ASN A 73 14.34 19.54 11.76
C ASN A 73 15.81 19.04 11.64
N GLY A 74 16.78 19.91 11.35
CA GLY A 74 18.20 19.54 11.33
C GLY A 74 18.60 18.56 10.21
N VAL A 75 17.77 18.40 9.18
CA VAL A 75 18.06 17.52 8.03
C VAL A 75 18.68 18.35 6.90
N MET A 76 19.85 17.92 6.43
CA MET A 76 20.54 18.49 5.28
C MET A 76 20.50 17.52 4.11
N PHE A 77 19.86 17.92 3.02
CA PHE A 77 19.89 17.15 1.77
C PHE A 77 21.11 17.51 0.93
N TYR A 78 21.56 16.56 0.10
CA TYR A 78 22.76 16.73 -0.75
C TYR A 78 22.66 17.96 -1.66
N GLU A 79 21.55 18.13 -2.35
CA GLU A 79 21.31 19.26 -3.24
C GLU A 79 21.38 20.61 -2.50
N GLU A 80 20.87 20.67 -1.29
CA GLU A 80 20.94 21.85 -0.43
C GLU A 80 22.39 22.14 -0.02
N ALA A 81 23.13 21.09 0.37
CA ALA A 81 24.54 21.22 0.73
C ALA A 81 25.41 21.69 -0.45
N VAL A 82 25.13 21.21 -1.67
CA VAL A 82 25.77 21.68 -2.90
C VAL A 82 25.46 23.15 -3.13
N THR A 83 24.18 23.55 -3.03
CA THR A 83 23.76 24.94 -3.18
C THR A 83 24.42 25.87 -2.15
N ARG A 84 24.68 25.38 -0.95
CA ARG A 84 25.35 26.10 0.13
C ARG A 84 26.87 25.99 0.07
N CYS A 85 27.42 25.24 -0.89
CA CYS A 85 28.88 24.99 -1.06
C CYS A 85 29.55 24.32 0.16
N ILE A 86 28.86 23.46 0.84
CA ILE A 86 29.37 22.75 2.02
C ILE A 86 29.38 21.23 1.82
N ALA A 87 28.93 20.74 0.66
CA ALA A 87 28.80 19.30 0.39
C ALA A 87 30.13 18.55 0.57
N ASP A 88 31.24 19.12 0.13
CA ASP A 88 32.59 18.52 0.24
C ASP A 88 33.08 18.38 1.70
N GLY A 89 32.45 19.08 2.63
CA GLY A 89 32.76 19.03 4.06
C GLY A 89 31.95 18.02 4.85
N ILE A 90 30.98 17.34 4.20
CA ILE A 90 30.08 16.39 4.83
C ILE A 90 30.47 14.97 4.44
N ASP A 91 30.59 14.07 5.40
CA ASP A 91 30.71 12.64 5.14
C ASP A 91 29.31 12.07 4.88
N TRP A 92 28.98 11.84 3.62
CA TRP A 92 27.69 11.31 3.19
C TRP A 92 27.54 9.82 3.46
N GLY A 93 28.63 9.12 3.82
CA GLY A 93 28.65 7.69 4.07
C GLY A 93 28.51 6.83 2.80
N GLU A 94 28.61 5.51 2.98
CA GLU A 94 28.59 4.56 1.86
C GLU A 94 27.24 4.46 1.15
N ARG A 95 26.16 4.90 1.80
CA ARG A 95 24.78 4.83 1.29
C ARG A 95 24.46 5.88 0.21
N CYS A 96 25.27 6.92 0.11
CA CYS A 96 25.08 7.99 -0.85
C CYS A 96 25.92 7.76 -2.12
N ASP A 97 25.35 8.05 -3.25
CA ASP A 97 26.05 8.22 -4.51
C ASP A 97 26.25 9.73 -4.72
N GLU A 98 27.46 10.19 -4.48
CA GLU A 98 27.80 11.61 -4.56
C GLU A 98 27.84 12.15 -6.00
N GLU A 99 27.90 11.26 -7.02
CA GLU A 99 27.83 11.68 -8.42
C GLU A 99 26.40 12.09 -8.80
N THR A 100 25.40 11.40 -8.23
CA THR A 100 23.98 11.66 -8.52
C THR A 100 23.26 12.41 -7.40
N GLY A 101 23.82 12.47 -6.20
CA GLY A 101 23.18 13.00 -5.01
C GLY A 101 22.03 12.14 -4.47
N LEU A 102 21.92 10.90 -4.92
CA LEU A 102 20.84 9.99 -4.58
C LEU A 102 21.31 8.82 -3.71
N LEU A 103 20.42 8.28 -2.88
CA LEU A 103 20.72 7.06 -2.13
C LEU A 103 20.90 5.87 -3.07
N LYS A 104 21.89 5.01 -2.80
CA LYS A 104 22.15 3.76 -3.54
C LYS A 104 21.05 2.70 -3.33
N LEU A 105 19.81 3.13 -3.18
CA LEU A 105 18.65 2.26 -3.04
C LEU A 105 18.29 1.68 -4.42
N PRO A 106 18.17 0.35 -4.59
CA PRO A 106 17.89 -0.27 -5.89
C PRO A 106 16.42 -0.12 -6.29
N THR A 107 16.01 1.10 -6.58
CA THR A 107 14.67 1.47 -7.05
C THR A 107 14.80 2.39 -8.26
N SER A 108 13.73 2.50 -9.06
CA SER A 108 13.69 3.38 -10.22
C SER A 108 13.72 4.87 -9.87
N ASN A 109 13.43 5.22 -8.62
CA ASN A 109 13.38 6.61 -8.15
C ASN A 109 13.90 6.69 -6.71
N PRO A 110 15.24 6.53 -6.51
CA PRO A 110 15.83 6.63 -5.19
C PRO A 110 15.71 8.07 -4.66
N PRO A 111 15.51 8.24 -3.36
CA PRO A 111 15.45 9.57 -2.75
C PRO A 111 16.82 10.22 -2.71
N ALA A 112 16.85 11.56 -2.56
CA ALA A 112 18.07 12.32 -2.37
C ALA A 112 18.84 11.86 -1.13
N CYS A 113 20.17 11.93 -1.21
CA CYS A 113 21.01 11.75 -0.03
C CYS A 113 20.72 12.83 1.02
N PHE A 114 20.87 12.44 2.26
CA PHE A 114 20.80 13.36 3.40
C PHE A 114 22.00 13.11 4.32
N ALA A 115 22.46 14.19 4.95
CA ALA A 115 23.60 14.13 5.86
C ALA A 115 23.27 13.26 7.07
N PRO A 116 24.24 12.49 7.60
CA PRO A 116 24.08 11.79 8.86
C PRO A 116 23.66 12.74 9.97
N PHE A 117 22.79 12.25 10.85
CA PHE A 117 22.34 13.03 12.00
C PHE A 117 23.50 13.25 12.97
N GLU A 118 23.70 14.51 13.34
CA GLU A 118 24.70 14.92 14.33
C GLU A 118 24.02 15.74 15.42
N GLY A 119 24.17 15.33 16.67
CA GLY A 119 23.61 16.06 17.80
C GLY A 119 22.72 15.27 18.71
N GLY A 120 22.00 15.96 19.61
CA GLY A 120 21.04 15.35 20.51
C GLY A 120 19.66 15.22 19.86
N ASN A 121 19.08 14.04 19.89
CA ASN A 121 17.77 13.78 19.31
C ASN A 121 16.57 14.19 20.18
N GLY A 122 16.84 14.90 21.31
CA GLY A 122 15.81 15.37 22.22
C GLY A 122 15.27 14.33 23.20
N GLY A 123 15.74 13.10 23.15
CA GLY A 123 15.31 12.02 24.06
C GLY A 123 13.87 11.59 23.81
N ALA A 124 13.07 11.51 24.87
CA ALA A 124 11.66 11.15 24.80
C ALA A 124 10.79 12.33 24.30
N THR A 125 10.74 12.51 22.98
CA THR A 125 10.07 13.66 22.34
C THR A 125 8.58 13.44 22.08
N ALA A 126 8.12 12.19 22.10
CA ALA A 126 6.73 11.81 21.88
C ALA A 126 6.40 10.52 22.63
N ARG A 127 5.12 10.17 22.67
CA ARG A 127 4.68 8.85 23.13
C ARG A 127 5.42 7.74 22.37
N GLY A 128 5.88 6.71 23.05
CA GLY A 128 6.57 5.57 22.43
C GLY A 128 7.92 5.88 21.81
N VAL A 129 8.47 7.09 22.04
CA VAL A 129 9.77 7.53 21.57
C VAL A 129 10.69 7.74 22.76
N THR A 130 11.86 7.14 22.71
CA THR A 130 12.94 7.31 23.70
C THR A 130 14.17 7.92 23.02
N GLU A 131 15.26 8.08 23.74
CA GLU A 131 16.54 8.47 23.17
C GLU A 131 17.07 7.41 22.18
N ASP A 132 16.76 6.14 22.40
CA ASP A 132 17.35 5.00 21.68
C ASP A 132 16.37 4.28 20.76
N SER A 133 15.06 4.48 20.93
CA SER A 133 14.06 3.67 20.23
C SER A 133 12.74 4.37 19.93
N ILE A 134 12.05 3.85 18.90
CA ILE A 134 10.67 4.19 18.53
C ILE A 134 9.85 2.90 18.57
N ASN A 135 8.81 2.85 19.41
CA ASN A 135 7.93 1.69 19.52
C ASN A 135 6.85 1.74 18.43
N ILE A 136 6.83 0.73 17.57
CA ILE A 136 5.79 0.52 16.57
C ILE A 136 5.14 -0.84 16.83
N VAL A 137 3.83 -0.87 16.99
CA VAL A 137 3.08 -2.12 17.10
C VAL A 137 2.49 -2.47 15.74
N TYR A 138 2.83 -3.66 15.24
CA TYR A 138 2.21 -4.24 14.07
C TYR A 138 1.12 -5.20 14.53
N TRP A 139 -0.14 -4.83 14.28
CA TRP A 139 -1.26 -5.71 14.54
C TRP A 139 -1.38 -6.74 13.42
N ARG A 140 -1.58 -8.01 13.79
CA ARG A 140 -1.81 -9.08 12.83
C ARG A 140 -3.05 -9.88 13.20
N TRP A 141 -3.72 -10.42 12.22
CA TRP A 141 -4.88 -11.28 12.41
C TRP A 141 -4.50 -12.66 12.92
N GLN A 142 -5.49 -13.37 13.44
CA GLN A 142 -5.33 -14.78 13.80
C GLN A 142 -5.26 -15.63 12.52
N GLU A 143 -4.32 -16.57 12.45
CA GLU A 143 -4.18 -17.48 11.30
C GLU A 143 -5.42 -18.34 11.06
N ASN A 144 -6.26 -18.54 12.06
CA ASN A 144 -7.51 -19.32 11.99
C ASN A 144 -8.76 -18.47 11.73
N ASP A 145 -8.64 -17.16 11.51
CA ASP A 145 -9.77 -16.31 11.15
C ASP A 145 -10.44 -16.84 9.87
N PHE A 146 -11.68 -17.31 10.01
CA PHE A 146 -12.40 -17.94 8.89
C PHE A 146 -12.89 -16.91 7.86
N ILE A 147 -13.14 -15.67 8.28
CA ILE A 147 -13.55 -14.58 7.38
C ILE A 147 -12.37 -14.23 6.48
N LEU A 148 -11.20 -14.04 7.09
CA LEU A 148 -9.99 -13.77 6.33
C LEU A 148 -9.67 -14.90 5.36
N LYS A 149 -9.71 -16.15 5.82
CA LYS A 149 -9.50 -17.33 4.95
C LYS A 149 -10.48 -17.41 3.80
N TYR A 150 -11.73 -17.00 4.00
CA TYR A 150 -12.71 -16.94 2.93
C TYR A 150 -12.36 -15.86 1.90
N ILE A 151 -11.98 -14.65 2.37
CA ILE A 151 -11.64 -13.52 1.50
C ILE A 151 -10.34 -13.81 0.72
N THR A 152 -9.33 -14.37 1.39
CA THR A 152 -8.02 -14.64 0.79
C THR A 152 -7.95 -15.98 0.06
N GLY A 153 -8.94 -16.83 0.19
CA GLY A 153 -8.98 -18.19 -0.38
C GLY A 153 -8.66 -18.30 -1.88
N PRO A 154 -9.03 -17.32 -2.75
CA PRO A 154 -8.64 -17.30 -4.14
C PRO A 154 -7.15 -16.95 -4.37
N ILE A 155 -6.48 -16.42 -3.36
CA ILE A 155 -5.07 -16.03 -3.42
C ILE A 155 -4.24 -17.25 -3.01
N ALA A 156 -3.40 -17.74 -3.93
CA ALA A 156 -2.47 -18.82 -3.60
C ALA A 156 -1.34 -18.26 -2.74
N ASN A 157 -1.53 -18.27 -1.43
CA ASN A 157 -0.55 -17.86 -0.44
C ASN A 157 -0.56 -18.86 0.70
N ASP A 158 0.60 -19.44 0.99
CA ASP A 158 0.83 -20.40 2.07
C ASP A 158 1.71 -19.82 3.21
N ASP A 159 2.03 -18.51 3.14
CA ASP A 159 2.77 -17.83 4.20
C ASP A 159 2.01 -17.81 5.52
N THR A 160 2.75 -18.07 6.59
CA THR A 160 2.28 -17.98 7.98
C THR A 160 2.53 -16.59 8.57
N ASN A 161 1.94 -16.30 9.73
CA ASN A 161 2.26 -15.10 10.48
C ASN A 161 3.75 -15.02 10.85
N ALA A 162 4.42 -16.15 11.01
CA ALA A 162 5.87 -16.18 11.28
C ALA A 162 6.69 -15.79 10.04
N ASP A 163 6.26 -16.21 8.85
CA ASP A 163 6.91 -15.83 7.59
C ASP A 163 6.74 -14.33 7.31
N ALA A 164 5.55 -13.80 7.56
CA ALA A 164 5.26 -12.37 7.46
C ALA A 164 6.11 -11.55 8.46
N GLU A 165 6.24 -12.02 9.70
CA GLU A 165 7.09 -11.39 10.72
C GLU A 165 8.57 -11.38 10.27
N ALA A 166 9.08 -12.50 9.79
CA ALA A 166 10.46 -12.59 9.31
C ALA A 166 10.70 -11.64 8.13
N SER A 167 9.76 -11.54 7.21
CA SER A 167 9.82 -10.62 6.07
C SER A 167 9.83 -9.15 6.51
N LEU A 168 8.95 -8.76 7.42
CA LEU A 168 8.89 -7.38 7.94
C LEU A 168 10.15 -7.00 8.70
N ARG A 169 10.72 -7.91 9.50
CA ARG A 169 12.00 -7.66 10.18
C ARG A 169 13.16 -7.52 9.19
N GLY A 170 13.21 -8.38 8.17
CA GLY A 170 14.21 -8.26 7.11
C GLY A 170 14.07 -6.97 6.30
N MET A 171 12.85 -6.52 6.03
CA MET A 171 12.61 -5.22 5.39
C MET A 171 13.06 -4.06 6.28
N LEU A 172 12.79 -4.12 7.59
CA LEU A 172 13.23 -3.09 8.53
C LEU A 172 14.76 -3.00 8.55
N GLU A 173 15.48 -4.12 8.70
CA GLU A 173 16.95 -4.16 8.64
C GLU A 173 17.48 -3.59 7.32
N TYR A 174 16.84 -3.92 6.19
CA TYR A 174 17.19 -3.37 4.89
C TYR A 174 17.03 -1.86 4.83
N TYR A 175 15.89 -1.31 5.29
CA TYR A 175 15.65 0.13 5.28
C TYR A 175 16.53 0.88 6.27
N GLU A 176 16.87 0.33 7.42
CA GLU A 176 17.79 0.92 8.39
C GLU A 176 19.22 1.11 7.81
N THR A 177 19.56 0.38 6.74
CA THR A 177 20.82 0.58 6.00
C THR A 177 20.84 1.91 5.25
N TYR A 178 19.69 2.37 4.76
CA TYR A 178 19.59 3.56 3.89
C TYR A 178 19.02 4.77 4.61
N TYR A 179 18.08 4.57 5.52
CA TYR A 179 17.38 5.64 6.23
C TYR A 179 17.89 5.75 7.67
N GLU A 180 17.62 6.90 8.23
CA GLU A 180 18.04 7.26 9.57
C GLU A 180 16.85 7.71 10.41
N THR A 181 16.83 7.30 11.67
CA THR A 181 15.78 7.66 12.65
C THR A 181 16.36 8.50 13.79
N TYR A 182 17.27 9.41 13.46
CA TYR A 182 17.90 10.34 14.41
C TYR A 182 18.57 9.64 15.60
N GLY A 183 19.35 8.59 15.30
CA GLY A 183 20.07 7.79 16.30
C GLY A 183 19.18 6.83 17.09
N ARG A 184 17.93 6.62 16.65
CA ARG A 184 17.02 5.64 17.27
C ARG A 184 16.91 4.38 16.41
N SER A 185 16.60 3.26 17.02
CA SER A 185 16.17 2.05 16.33
C SER A 185 14.65 1.89 16.39
N VAL A 186 14.06 1.25 15.37
CA VAL A 186 12.65 0.90 15.41
C VAL A 186 12.45 -0.39 16.19
N ASN A 187 11.70 -0.32 17.29
CA ASN A 187 11.26 -1.49 18.03
C ASN A 187 9.92 -1.97 17.48
N LEU A 188 9.97 -2.93 16.54
CA LEU A 188 8.78 -3.49 15.90
C LEU A 188 8.20 -4.62 16.75
N ILE A 189 7.04 -4.40 17.34
CA ILE A 189 6.33 -5.29 18.23
C ILE A 189 5.16 -5.92 17.48
N PHE A 190 5.08 -7.24 17.42
CA PHE A 190 3.97 -7.96 16.78
C PHE A 190 2.90 -8.29 17.81
N TYR A 191 1.68 -7.86 17.53
CA TYR A 191 0.49 -8.13 18.34
C TYR A 191 -0.52 -8.94 17.53
N GLU A 192 -0.91 -10.10 18.02
CA GLU A 192 -1.96 -10.92 17.41
C GLU A 192 -3.33 -10.54 17.97
N GLY A 193 -4.26 -10.14 17.09
CA GLY A 193 -5.60 -9.77 17.46
C GLY A 193 -6.34 -10.90 18.19
N THR A 194 -7.18 -10.55 19.16
CA THR A 194 -7.90 -11.54 19.99
C THR A 194 -9.23 -11.95 19.39
N GLY A 195 -9.78 -11.18 18.44
CA GLY A 195 -11.05 -11.44 17.75
C GLY A 195 -10.89 -11.65 16.25
N LEU A 196 -12.01 -11.86 15.58
CA LEU A 196 -12.09 -11.86 14.12
C LEU A 196 -11.91 -10.45 13.58
N ILE A 197 -11.53 -10.32 12.31
CA ILE A 197 -11.33 -9.03 11.64
C ILE A 197 -12.59 -8.14 11.58
N SER A 198 -13.76 -8.65 11.93
CA SER A 198 -15.04 -7.93 12.01
C SER A 198 -15.57 -7.73 13.43
N ASP A 199 -14.85 -8.22 14.46
CA ASP A 199 -15.32 -8.17 15.85
C ASP A 199 -14.94 -6.85 16.50
N GLU A 200 -15.90 -5.92 16.58
CA GLU A 200 -15.72 -4.59 17.17
C GLU A 200 -15.35 -4.61 18.65
N VAL A 201 -15.87 -5.58 19.40
CA VAL A 201 -15.63 -5.65 20.86
C VAL A 201 -14.18 -6.03 21.12
N SER A 202 -13.71 -7.08 20.44
CA SER A 202 -12.33 -7.51 20.54
C SER A 202 -11.37 -6.45 19.96
N ALA A 203 -11.75 -5.82 18.86
CA ALA A 203 -10.96 -4.75 18.24
C ALA A 203 -10.72 -3.58 19.22
N ARG A 204 -11.75 -3.08 19.89
CA ARG A 204 -11.60 -2.04 20.93
C ARG A 204 -10.76 -2.51 22.12
N ALA A 205 -10.99 -3.73 22.57
CA ALA A 205 -10.21 -4.30 23.69
C ALA A 205 -8.73 -4.43 23.35
N ASP A 206 -8.42 -4.87 22.13
CA ASP A 206 -7.03 -4.95 21.62
C ASP A 206 -6.37 -3.57 21.55
N ALA A 207 -7.09 -2.55 21.04
CA ALA A 207 -6.59 -1.18 20.99
C ALA A 207 -6.27 -0.63 22.38
N VAL A 208 -7.17 -0.85 23.36
CA VAL A 208 -6.94 -0.48 24.77
C VAL A 208 -5.68 -1.16 25.31
N LYS A 209 -5.59 -2.46 25.12
CA LYS A 209 -4.46 -3.26 25.60
C LYS A 209 -3.13 -2.82 24.97
N ILE A 210 -3.13 -2.59 23.67
CA ILE A 210 -1.95 -2.08 22.96
C ILE A 210 -1.52 -0.73 23.54
N ALA A 211 -2.46 0.17 23.75
CA ALA A 211 -2.20 1.47 24.31
C ALA A 211 -1.58 1.44 25.73
N GLU A 212 -2.02 0.49 26.56
CA GLU A 212 -1.63 0.40 27.98
C GLU A 212 -0.35 -0.44 28.19
N GLU A 213 -0.14 -1.48 27.40
CA GLU A 213 0.96 -2.41 27.60
C GLU A 213 2.23 -2.07 26.82
N TYR A 214 2.08 -1.48 25.62
CA TYR A 214 3.22 -1.27 24.72
C TYR A 214 3.61 0.19 24.52
N ASP A 215 2.79 1.13 24.96
CA ASP A 215 3.02 2.56 24.81
C ASP A 215 3.54 2.93 23.40
N PRO A 216 2.82 2.64 22.31
CA PRO A 216 3.34 2.79 20.98
C PRO A 216 3.37 4.25 20.53
N PHE A 217 4.37 4.61 19.73
CA PHE A 217 4.34 5.82 18.91
C PHE A 217 3.27 5.69 17.83
N MET A 218 3.23 4.53 17.17
CA MET A 218 2.30 4.24 16.09
C MET A 218 1.88 2.77 16.13
N VAL A 219 0.64 2.53 15.72
CA VAL A 219 0.17 1.18 15.37
C VAL A 219 0.07 1.08 13.85
N TRP A 220 0.52 -0.02 13.32
CA TRP A 220 0.45 -0.33 11.90
C TRP A 220 -0.39 -1.58 11.67
N ASN A 221 -1.32 -1.50 10.72
CA ASN A 221 -2.30 -2.51 10.41
C ASN A 221 -3.37 -2.72 11.51
N GLY A 222 -4.50 -3.33 11.15
CA GLY A 222 -5.61 -3.55 12.05
C GLY A 222 -6.69 -4.45 11.43
N PRO A 223 -7.80 -4.69 12.14
CA PRO A 223 -8.93 -5.46 11.62
C PRO A 223 -9.59 -4.72 10.45
N THR A 224 -9.70 -5.39 9.31
CA THR A 224 -10.07 -4.77 8.03
C THR A 224 -11.57 -4.57 7.81
N LEU A 225 -12.42 -5.07 8.70
CA LEU A 225 -13.88 -5.01 8.58
C LEU A 225 -14.57 -4.26 9.73
N THR A 226 -13.80 -3.52 10.54
CA THR A 226 -14.33 -2.64 11.59
C THR A 226 -13.42 -1.45 11.83
N ASN A 227 -14.01 -0.29 12.07
CA ASN A 227 -13.29 0.95 12.43
C ASN A 227 -12.98 1.03 13.93
N ALA A 228 -13.61 0.16 14.73
CA ALA A 228 -13.57 0.25 16.18
C ALA A 228 -12.16 0.25 16.79
N PHE A 229 -11.21 -0.39 16.14
CA PHE A 229 -9.81 -0.43 16.53
C PHE A 229 -9.10 0.91 16.30
N GLU A 230 -9.25 1.44 15.08
CA GLU A 230 -8.66 2.72 14.69
C GLU A 230 -9.25 3.87 15.52
N ASP A 231 -10.58 3.93 15.65
CA ASP A 231 -11.27 4.96 16.45
C ASP A 231 -10.77 4.98 17.91
N GLU A 232 -10.59 3.80 18.51
CA GLU A 232 -10.11 3.70 19.89
C GLU A 232 -8.66 4.16 20.02
N LEU A 233 -7.76 3.78 19.09
CA LEU A 233 -6.36 4.22 19.08
C LEU A 233 -6.24 5.73 18.91
N VAL A 234 -6.94 6.28 17.92
CA VAL A 234 -6.95 7.71 17.61
C VAL A 234 -7.50 8.51 18.80
N SER A 235 -8.59 8.05 19.44
CA SER A 235 -9.15 8.70 20.63
C SER A 235 -8.16 8.76 21.81
N ARG A 236 -7.16 7.88 21.83
CA ARG A 236 -6.08 7.85 22.82
C ARG A 236 -4.82 8.60 22.40
N GLY A 237 -4.85 9.28 21.26
CA GLY A 237 -3.73 10.04 20.73
C GLY A 237 -2.59 9.16 20.18
N ILE A 238 -2.91 7.97 19.68
CA ILE A 238 -1.94 7.05 19.07
C ILE A 238 -2.08 7.14 17.56
N ALA A 239 -0.96 7.37 16.89
CA ALA A 239 -0.92 7.38 15.43
C ALA A 239 -1.25 5.98 14.86
N CYS A 240 -2.04 5.96 13.82
CA CYS A 240 -2.58 4.74 13.22
C CYS A 240 -2.35 4.75 11.72
N LEU A 241 -1.66 3.74 11.21
CA LEU A 241 -1.39 3.59 9.79
C LEU A 241 -2.14 2.38 9.24
N SER A 242 -3.24 2.62 8.52
CA SER A 242 -4.11 1.57 7.96
C SER A 242 -4.63 0.58 9.02
N CYS A 243 -5.14 1.09 10.14
CA CYS A 243 -5.60 0.26 11.25
C CYS A 243 -7.05 -0.22 11.14
N GLY A 244 -7.71 0.08 10.05
CA GLY A 244 -9.09 -0.30 9.78
C GLY A 244 -9.39 -0.33 8.30
N PRO A 245 -10.66 -0.48 7.92
CA PRO A 245 -11.09 -0.28 6.54
C PRO A 245 -10.84 1.17 6.12
N SER A 246 -10.60 1.36 4.82
CA SER A 246 -10.36 2.71 4.29
C SER A 246 -11.57 3.61 4.56
N GLN A 247 -11.32 4.74 5.20
CA GLN A 247 -12.29 5.76 5.56
C GLN A 247 -12.42 6.80 4.44
N ASP A 248 -13.37 7.71 4.58
CA ASP A 248 -13.45 8.87 3.71
C ASP A 248 -12.37 9.92 4.06
N ILE A 249 -12.22 10.91 3.20
CA ILE A 249 -11.16 11.92 3.36
C ILE A 249 -11.40 12.83 4.57
N GLU A 250 -12.67 13.03 4.96
CA GLU A 250 -13.01 13.89 6.10
C GLU A 250 -12.58 13.22 7.41
N TYR A 251 -12.73 11.91 7.53
CA TYR A 251 -12.23 11.16 8.69
C TYR A 251 -10.73 11.41 8.92
N TYR A 252 -9.93 11.31 7.84
CA TYR A 252 -8.48 11.55 7.95
C TYR A 252 -8.14 13.00 8.27
N ARG A 253 -8.91 13.96 7.77
CA ARG A 253 -8.73 15.37 8.08
C ARG A 253 -9.09 15.71 9.53
N GLU A 254 -10.18 15.13 10.03
CA GLU A 254 -10.63 15.34 11.41
C GLU A 254 -9.68 14.70 12.43
N ASN A 255 -8.99 13.64 12.04
CA ASN A 255 -8.08 12.89 12.88
C ASN A 255 -6.58 13.13 12.54
N ASP A 256 -6.27 14.18 11.77
CA ASP A 256 -4.89 14.59 11.53
C ASP A 256 -4.22 15.06 12.84
N PRO A 257 -3.00 14.65 13.15
CA PRO A 257 -2.05 13.79 12.38
C PRO A 257 -2.07 12.32 12.79
N LEU A 258 -3.15 11.80 13.35
CA LEU A 258 -3.17 10.48 13.97
C LEU A 258 -3.63 9.35 13.02
N ALA A 259 -4.52 9.63 12.07
CA ALA A 259 -5.05 8.62 11.16
C ALA A 259 -4.42 8.73 9.76
N TRP A 260 -3.90 7.61 9.25
CA TRP A 260 -3.24 7.51 7.94
C TRP A 260 -3.61 6.23 7.22
N ALA A 261 -3.67 6.27 5.88
CA ALA A 261 -3.87 5.09 5.04
C ALA A 261 -2.91 5.07 3.86
N PHE A 262 -2.56 3.87 3.40
CA PHE A 262 -1.75 3.69 2.18
C PHE A 262 -2.58 3.82 0.91
N GLY A 263 -3.85 3.42 0.98
CA GLY A 263 -4.74 3.36 -0.17
C GLY A 263 -5.58 4.61 -0.34
N MET A 264 -6.21 4.70 -1.48
CA MET A 264 -7.22 5.71 -1.71
C MET A 264 -8.47 5.42 -0.87
N SER A 265 -9.18 6.46 -0.48
CA SER A 265 -10.47 6.33 0.20
C SER A 265 -11.52 5.66 -0.72
N ALA A 266 -12.59 5.14 -0.13
CA ALA A 266 -13.70 4.57 -0.90
C ALA A 266 -14.31 5.60 -1.87
N VAL A 267 -14.40 6.86 -1.45
CA VAL A 267 -14.87 7.98 -2.30
C VAL A 267 -13.95 8.18 -3.49
N GLN A 268 -12.63 8.22 -3.28
CA GLN A 268 -11.66 8.35 -4.37
C GLN A 268 -11.72 7.15 -5.33
N ALA A 269 -11.83 5.93 -4.81
CA ALA A 269 -11.95 4.72 -5.62
C ALA A 269 -13.22 4.74 -6.46
N ASN A 270 -14.34 5.14 -5.88
CA ASN A 270 -15.62 5.27 -6.59
C ASN A 270 -15.57 6.35 -7.68
N LEU A 271 -14.98 7.50 -7.39
CA LEU A 271 -14.83 8.58 -8.37
C LEU A 271 -13.99 8.12 -9.57
N ILE A 272 -12.85 7.47 -9.33
CA ILE A 272 -11.99 6.94 -10.40
C ILE A 272 -12.72 5.84 -11.18
N ALA A 273 -13.42 4.95 -10.51
CA ALA A 273 -14.15 3.86 -11.15
C ALA A 273 -15.31 4.37 -11.99
N SER A 274 -16.13 5.30 -11.48
CA SER A 274 -17.23 5.91 -12.24
C SER A 274 -16.73 6.69 -13.45
N GLU A 275 -15.68 7.50 -13.28
CA GLU A 275 -15.06 8.23 -14.37
C GLU A 275 -14.52 7.29 -15.46
N TYR A 276 -13.86 6.20 -15.08
CA TYR A 276 -13.37 5.20 -16.02
C TYR A 276 -14.52 4.51 -16.77
N VAL A 277 -15.56 4.07 -16.04
CA VAL A 277 -16.75 3.46 -16.63
C VAL A 277 -17.43 4.44 -17.60
N GLY A 278 -17.71 5.66 -17.16
CA GLY A 278 -18.37 6.66 -17.97
C GLY A 278 -17.57 7.05 -19.22
N LYS A 279 -16.28 7.33 -19.10
CA LYS A 279 -15.45 7.81 -20.22
C LYS A 279 -14.94 6.70 -21.12
N GLN A 280 -14.66 5.52 -20.62
CA GLN A 280 -13.97 4.47 -21.36
C GLN A 280 -14.86 3.28 -21.75
N LEU A 281 -15.92 3.01 -21.03
CA LEU A 281 -16.69 1.79 -21.22
C LEU A 281 -18.14 2.05 -21.61
N ALA A 282 -18.81 3.05 -21.05
CA ALA A 282 -20.21 3.35 -21.34
C ALA A 282 -20.44 3.69 -22.82
N GLY A 283 -21.51 3.17 -23.40
CA GLY A 283 -21.84 3.37 -24.81
C GLY A 283 -20.94 2.65 -25.83
N ARG A 284 -19.92 1.91 -25.37
CA ARG A 284 -19.03 1.14 -26.24
C ARG A 284 -19.39 -0.35 -26.22
N ASN A 285 -19.13 -1.05 -27.32
CA ASN A 285 -19.36 -2.48 -27.40
C ASN A 285 -18.44 -3.27 -26.49
N ALA A 286 -18.92 -4.43 -26.05
CA ALA A 286 -18.18 -5.33 -25.17
C ALA A 286 -17.17 -6.20 -25.95
N VAL A 287 -16.29 -5.59 -26.74
CA VAL A 287 -15.38 -6.25 -27.70
C VAL A 287 -14.49 -7.35 -27.11
N TYR A 288 -14.30 -7.36 -25.80
CA TYR A 288 -13.52 -8.38 -25.07
C TYR A 288 -14.40 -9.38 -24.29
N ALA A 289 -15.72 -9.39 -24.54
CA ALA A 289 -16.57 -10.43 -23.95
C ALA A 289 -16.11 -11.82 -24.40
N GLY A 290 -16.12 -12.80 -23.49
CA GLY A 290 -15.74 -14.16 -23.80
C GLY A 290 -16.65 -14.83 -24.83
N ASP A 291 -17.95 -14.45 -24.84
CA ASP A 291 -18.92 -14.93 -25.81
C ASP A 291 -18.98 -13.95 -27.01
N PRO A 292 -18.71 -14.42 -28.26
CA PRO A 292 -18.76 -13.60 -29.46
C PRO A 292 -20.10 -12.88 -29.69
N ASP A 293 -21.22 -13.46 -29.22
CA ASP A 293 -22.54 -12.86 -29.40
C ASP A 293 -22.68 -11.53 -28.62
N TYR A 294 -21.91 -11.33 -27.57
CA TYR A 294 -21.88 -10.07 -26.79
C TYR A 294 -20.87 -9.05 -27.30
N GLN A 295 -19.89 -9.46 -28.12
CA GLN A 295 -18.79 -8.56 -28.55
C GLN A 295 -19.27 -7.37 -29.39
N ASN A 296 -20.39 -7.52 -30.12
CA ASN A 296 -20.99 -6.48 -30.91
C ASN A 296 -22.14 -5.75 -30.24
N GLN A 297 -22.39 -6.02 -28.97
CA GLN A 297 -23.45 -5.39 -28.17
C GLN A 297 -22.89 -4.32 -27.25
N PRO A 298 -23.62 -3.22 -27.01
CA PRO A 298 -23.26 -2.25 -25.98
C PRO A 298 -23.11 -2.92 -24.63
N ARG A 299 -22.15 -2.44 -23.82
CA ARG A 299 -22.03 -2.92 -22.45
C ARG A 299 -23.26 -2.56 -21.63
N VAL A 300 -23.70 -3.52 -20.84
CA VAL A 300 -24.68 -3.33 -19.77
C VAL A 300 -23.96 -3.54 -18.44
N PHE A 301 -24.03 -2.55 -17.57
CA PHE A 301 -23.37 -2.60 -16.27
C PHE A 301 -24.38 -3.03 -15.22
N GLY A 302 -23.94 -3.91 -14.32
CA GLY A 302 -24.62 -4.22 -13.07
C GLY A 302 -23.65 -3.94 -11.94
N ARG A 303 -24.14 -3.35 -10.87
CA ARG A 303 -23.36 -3.13 -9.64
C ARG A 303 -23.95 -3.95 -8.51
N LEU A 304 -23.06 -4.61 -7.77
CA LEU A 304 -23.39 -5.27 -6.52
C LEU A 304 -22.60 -4.59 -5.42
N TRP A 305 -23.28 -4.17 -4.37
CA TRP A 305 -22.67 -3.57 -3.20
C TRP A 305 -23.24 -4.16 -1.91
N ILE A 306 -22.51 -4.02 -0.83
CA ILE A 306 -22.91 -4.51 0.48
C ILE A 306 -23.23 -3.29 1.36
N GLU A 307 -24.45 -3.21 1.83
CA GLU A 307 -24.84 -2.20 2.81
C GLU A 307 -24.26 -2.60 4.17
N SER A 308 -23.25 -1.84 4.62
CA SER A 308 -22.56 -2.07 5.90
C SER A 308 -22.67 -0.87 6.85
N GLY A 309 -23.47 0.15 6.48
CA GLY A 309 -23.69 1.35 7.26
C GLY A 309 -23.93 2.59 6.40
N GLU A 310 -24.08 3.75 7.02
CA GLU A 310 -24.40 5.02 6.34
C GLU A 310 -23.35 5.40 5.30
N ALA A 311 -22.06 5.21 5.60
CA ALA A 311 -20.97 5.50 4.67
C ALA A 311 -21.02 4.65 3.40
N SER A 312 -21.45 3.38 3.49
CA SER A 312 -21.59 2.52 2.31
C SER A 312 -22.74 2.95 1.42
N VAL A 313 -23.85 3.43 2.00
CA VAL A 313 -25.00 3.98 1.28
C VAL A 313 -24.62 5.28 0.58
N GLN A 314 -23.90 6.17 1.25
CA GLN A 314 -23.43 7.42 0.67
C GLN A 314 -22.48 7.15 -0.52
N ASN A 315 -21.52 6.26 -0.35
CA ASN A 315 -20.58 5.88 -1.42
C ASN A 315 -21.28 5.29 -2.66
N GLU A 316 -22.40 4.57 -2.47
CA GLU A 316 -23.21 4.05 -3.58
C GLU A 316 -23.87 5.19 -4.33
N GLY A 317 -24.53 6.12 -3.62
CA GLY A 317 -25.13 7.31 -4.22
C GLY A 317 -24.12 8.14 -4.99
N ASP A 318 -22.95 8.41 -4.41
CA ASP A 318 -21.88 9.17 -5.06
C ASP A 318 -21.37 8.48 -6.34
N PHE A 319 -21.34 7.16 -6.40
CA PHE A 319 -20.97 6.44 -7.61
C PHE A 319 -22.01 6.61 -8.73
N GLU A 320 -23.29 6.50 -8.39
CA GLU A 320 -24.39 6.67 -9.37
C GLU A 320 -24.42 8.10 -9.90
N ASP A 321 -24.22 9.11 -9.05
CA ASP A 321 -24.23 10.52 -9.42
C ASP A 321 -23.04 10.92 -10.32
N ASN A 322 -21.94 10.17 -10.27
CA ASN A 322 -20.74 10.42 -11.07
C ASN A 322 -20.68 9.64 -12.40
N LEU A 323 -21.65 8.76 -12.68
CA LEU A 323 -21.76 8.02 -13.94
C LEU A 323 -22.46 8.84 -15.02
#